data_1aa2e5e40be0062df9423ff81cab1a83
#
_entry.id   1aa2e5e40be0062df9423ff81cab1a83
#
_cell.length_a   1.000
_cell.length_b   1.000
_cell.length_c   1.000
_cell.angle_alpha   90.00
_cell.angle_beta   90.00
_cell.angle_gamma   90.00
#
_symmetry.space_group_name_H-M   'P 1'
#
loop_
_entity.id
_entity.type
_entity.pdbx_description
1 polymer ?
#
loop_
_entity_poly.entity_id
_entity_poly.type
_entity_poly.pdbx_seq_one_letter_code
_entity_poly.pdbx_strand_id
1 'polypeptide(L)'
;MTNKWKRVTIALLVISAFALIAMTPLNRGLIMKDVLYSSIVWVESKGNANAKSRDGSVGIIQIKPVMVKEVNRICKIKGIDKRFTLADRKNPRKSAEMFWIYQEFYNPDLNRDSLSKHDMEIMARKWNGGPEGHRKKATKKYWKKVSKRLNIELEERNLAKM
;
A
#
# COMPACT_ATOMS: atom_id res chain seq x y z
N MET A 1 3.74 -47.92 -15.42
CA MET A 1 3.81 -46.85 -14.43
C MET A 1 2.55 -46.93 -13.58
N THR A 2 2.71 -47.17 -12.27
CA THR A 2 1.55 -47.34 -11.36
C THR A 2 0.82 -46.01 -11.16
N ASN A 3 -0.48 -46.08 -10.90
CA ASN A 3 -1.33 -44.90 -10.64
C ASN A 3 -0.79 -43.98 -9.51
N LYS A 4 0.04 -44.51 -8.61
CA LYS A 4 0.70 -43.81 -7.53
C LYS A 4 1.72 -42.77 -8.06
N TRP A 5 2.55 -43.15 -9.05
CA TRP A 5 3.54 -42.25 -9.65
C TRP A 5 2.89 -41.15 -10.49
N LYS A 6 1.80 -41.45 -11.21
CA LYS A 6 1.03 -40.44 -11.94
C LYS A 6 0.46 -39.38 -11.01
N ARG A 7 -0.06 -39.78 -9.84
CA ARG A 7 -0.58 -38.82 -8.84
C ARG A 7 0.50 -37.96 -8.23
N VAL A 8 1.69 -38.47 -7.95
CA VAL A 8 2.84 -37.73 -7.44
C VAL A 8 3.33 -36.70 -8.48
N THR A 9 3.44 -37.15 -9.75
CA THR A 9 3.87 -36.26 -10.85
C THR A 9 2.85 -35.08 -11.05
N ILE A 10 1.55 -35.38 -11.03
CA ILE A 10 0.51 -34.34 -11.15
C ILE A 10 0.57 -33.38 -9.96
N ALA A 11 0.75 -33.89 -8.72
CA ALA A 11 0.88 -33.02 -7.55
C ALA A 11 2.09 -32.09 -7.63
N LEU A 12 3.24 -32.58 -8.07
CA LEU A 12 4.46 -31.79 -8.27
C LEU A 12 4.29 -30.73 -9.37
N LEU A 13 3.61 -31.06 -10.47
CA LEU A 13 3.33 -30.11 -11.55
C LEU A 13 2.36 -29.01 -11.09
N VAL A 14 1.36 -29.35 -10.29
CA VAL A 14 0.42 -28.37 -9.71
C VAL A 14 1.15 -27.45 -8.75
N ILE A 15 2.00 -27.96 -7.87
CA ILE A 15 2.79 -27.15 -6.92
C ILE A 15 3.75 -26.21 -7.68
N SER A 16 4.40 -26.70 -8.74
CA SER A 16 5.28 -25.87 -9.56
C SER A 16 4.53 -24.77 -10.32
N ALA A 17 3.32 -25.05 -10.81
CA ALA A 17 2.47 -24.07 -11.48
C ALA A 17 1.99 -22.97 -10.50
N PHE A 18 1.61 -23.33 -9.27
CA PHE A 18 1.26 -22.37 -8.23
C PHE A 18 2.46 -21.48 -7.82
N ALA A 19 3.67 -22.06 -7.74
CA ALA A 19 4.89 -21.30 -7.46
C ALA A 19 5.22 -20.30 -8.58
N LEU A 20 5.01 -20.69 -9.85
CA LEU A 20 5.20 -19.81 -11.02
C LEU A 20 4.19 -18.65 -11.04
N ILE A 21 2.92 -18.90 -10.71
CA ILE A 21 1.88 -17.86 -10.62
C ILE A 21 2.22 -16.88 -9.49
N ALA A 22 2.75 -17.34 -8.35
CA ALA A 22 3.17 -16.49 -7.24
C ALA A 22 4.33 -15.54 -7.60
N MET A 23 5.11 -15.87 -8.64
CA MET A 23 6.28 -15.10 -9.10
C MET A 23 6.00 -14.19 -10.29
N THR A 24 4.75 -14.07 -10.75
CA THR A 24 4.43 -13.14 -11.85
C THR A 24 4.66 -11.69 -11.43
N PRO A 25 5.11 -10.79 -12.36
CA PRO A 25 5.29 -9.36 -12.07
C PRO A 25 4.03 -8.72 -11.49
N LEU A 26 2.86 -9.09 -11.98
CA LEU A 26 1.57 -8.59 -11.49
C LEU A 26 1.35 -8.94 -10.01
N ASN A 27 1.63 -10.18 -9.61
CA ASN A 27 1.48 -10.63 -8.24
C ASN A 27 2.50 -9.93 -7.30
N ARG A 28 3.73 -9.74 -7.79
CA ARG A 28 4.76 -8.99 -7.07
C ARG A 28 4.35 -7.54 -6.82
N GLY A 29 3.78 -6.86 -7.82
CA GLY A 29 3.27 -5.50 -7.68
C GLY A 29 2.16 -5.38 -6.63
N LEU A 30 1.22 -6.30 -6.62
CA LEU A 30 0.15 -6.36 -5.62
C LEU A 30 0.71 -6.56 -4.21
N ILE A 31 1.67 -7.47 -4.04
CA ILE A 31 2.33 -7.73 -2.76
C ILE A 31 3.08 -6.48 -2.28
N MET A 32 3.82 -5.80 -3.15
CA MET A 32 4.58 -4.60 -2.77
C MET A 32 3.66 -3.44 -2.37
N LYS A 33 2.51 -3.28 -3.02
CA LYS A 33 1.47 -2.31 -2.61
C LYS A 33 0.94 -2.60 -1.22
N ASP A 34 0.63 -3.87 -0.96
CA ASP A 34 0.10 -4.33 0.31
C ASP A 34 1.14 -4.11 1.45
N VAL A 35 2.41 -4.47 1.21
CA VAL A 35 3.52 -4.23 2.14
C VAL A 35 3.75 -2.74 2.40
N LEU A 36 3.66 -1.88 1.38
CA LEU A 36 3.76 -0.43 1.58
C LEU A 36 2.60 0.09 2.45
N TYR A 37 1.37 -0.30 2.12
CA TYR A 37 0.21 0.18 2.85
C TYR A 37 0.21 -0.29 4.31
N SER A 38 0.50 -1.57 4.58
CA SER A 38 0.60 -2.12 5.94
C SER A 38 1.70 -1.46 6.76
N SER A 39 2.83 -1.13 6.12
CA SER A 39 3.92 -0.40 6.76
C SER A 39 3.53 1.03 7.14
N ILE A 40 2.76 1.73 6.30
CA ILE A 40 2.20 3.05 6.60
C ILE A 40 1.19 2.94 7.75
N VAL A 41 0.28 1.98 7.70
CA VAL A 41 -0.70 1.72 8.78
C VAL A 41 0.01 1.53 10.12
N TRP A 42 1.07 0.73 10.14
CA TRP A 42 1.86 0.52 11.35
C TRP A 42 2.51 1.79 11.88
N VAL A 43 3.13 2.59 11.02
CA VAL A 43 3.82 3.83 11.41
C VAL A 43 2.84 4.88 11.93
N GLU A 44 1.66 4.97 11.32
CA GLU A 44 0.65 6.00 11.64
C GLU A 44 -0.13 5.68 12.92
N SER A 45 -0.54 4.44 13.14
CA SER A 45 -1.45 4.10 14.23
C SER A 45 -1.27 2.70 14.82
N LYS A 46 -0.33 1.90 14.35
CA LYS A 46 -0.20 0.47 14.67
C LYS A 46 -1.50 -0.31 14.39
N GLY A 47 -2.25 0.08 13.37
CA GLY A 47 -3.50 -0.56 12.99
C GLY A 47 -4.75 -0.08 13.75
N ASN A 48 -4.65 0.92 14.61
CA ASN A 48 -5.78 1.41 15.37
C ASN A 48 -6.69 2.31 14.51
N ALA A 49 -7.84 1.78 14.10
CA ALA A 49 -8.83 2.51 13.29
C ALA A 49 -9.48 3.70 14.04
N ASN A 50 -9.42 3.71 15.37
CA ASN A 50 -9.98 4.78 16.20
C ASN A 50 -8.94 5.80 16.66
N ALA A 51 -7.68 5.66 16.19
CA ALA A 51 -6.62 6.60 16.55
C ALA A 51 -6.98 8.03 16.18
N LYS A 52 -6.69 8.96 17.09
CA LYS A 52 -6.88 10.41 16.89
C LYS A 52 -5.63 11.13 17.37
N SER A 53 -5.14 12.06 16.57
CA SER A 53 -4.02 12.92 16.92
C SER A 53 -4.47 14.36 17.18
N ARG A 54 -3.67 15.11 17.94
CA ARG A 54 -3.95 16.52 18.28
C ARG A 54 -4.05 17.43 17.05
N ASP A 55 -3.42 17.06 15.94
CA ASP A 55 -3.43 17.79 14.67
C ASP A 55 -4.68 17.51 13.80
N GLY A 56 -5.68 16.78 14.34
CA GLY A 56 -6.92 16.42 13.67
C GLY A 56 -6.83 15.19 12.75
N SER A 57 -5.70 14.48 12.74
CA SER A 57 -5.56 13.22 12.02
C SER A 57 -6.36 12.11 12.71
N VAL A 58 -7.03 11.25 11.91
CA VAL A 58 -7.91 10.17 12.40
C VAL A 58 -7.73 8.89 11.60
N GLY A 59 -7.87 7.74 12.28
CA GLY A 59 -7.95 6.43 11.67
C GLY A 59 -6.61 5.75 11.47
N ILE A 60 -6.64 4.59 10.81
CA ILE A 60 -5.49 3.69 10.71
C ILE A 60 -4.28 4.29 9.99
N ILE A 61 -4.50 5.22 9.06
CA ILE A 61 -3.45 5.93 8.31
C ILE A 61 -3.46 7.44 8.57
N GLN A 62 -4.03 7.86 9.69
CA GLN A 62 -4.03 9.22 10.21
C GLN A 62 -4.43 10.30 9.17
N ILE A 63 -5.65 10.13 8.60
CA ILE A 63 -6.16 11.02 7.56
C ILE A 63 -6.60 12.35 8.16
N LYS A 64 -6.08 13.46 7.61
CA LYS A 64 -6.52 14.82 7.95
C LYS A 64 -7.79 15.23 7.19
N PRO A 65 -8.59 16.18 7.72
CA PRO A 65 -9.76 16.68 7.00
C PRO A 65 -9.46 17.22 5.60
N VAL A 66 -8.30 17.87 5.42
CA VAL A 66 -7.86 18.38 4.11
C VAL A 66 -7.64 17.26 3.10
N MET A 67 -7.18 16.08 3.54
CA MET A 67 -7.00 14.93 2.66
C MET A 67 -8.34 14.38 2.17
N VAL A 68 -9.39 14.35 3.02
CA VAL A 68 -10.74 13.94 2.58
C VAL A 68 -11.27 14.90 1.51
N LYS A 69 -11.07 16.21 1.68
CA LYS A 69 -11.43 17.21 0.66
C LYS A 69 -10.69 16.98 -0.64
N GLU A 70 -9.39 16.72 -0.56
CA GLU A 70 -8.56 16.48 -1.72
C GLU A 70 -8.94 15.20 -2.48
N VAL A 71 -9.19 14.09 -1.78
CA VAL A 71 -9.65 12.85 -2.42
C VAL A 71 -11.01 13.04 -3.10
N ASN A 72 -11.95 13.77 -2.47
CA ASN A 72 -13.22 14.09 -3.10
C ASN A 72 -13.06 14.98 -4.36
N ARG A 73 -12.11 15.92 -4.34
CA ARG A 73 -11.74 16.71 -5.53
C ARG A 73 -11.22 15.82 -6.64
N ILE A 74 -10.34 14.86 -6.31
CA ILE A 74 -9.79 13.87 -7.26
C ILE A 74 -10.91 13.02 -7.84
N CYS A 75 -11.82 12.50 -7.02
CA CYS A 75 -12.97 11.72 -7.48
C CYS A 75 -13.77 12.50 -8.51
N LYS A 76 -14.08 13.78 -8.24
CA LYS A 76 -14.80 14.64 -9.19
C LYS A 76 -14.07 14.81 -10.52
N ILE A 77 -12.76 15.06 -10.49
CA ILE A 77 -11.93 15.24 -11.72
C ILE A 77 -11.85 13.96 -12.55
N LYS A 78 -11.76 12.80 -11.86
CA LYS A 78 -11.61 11.49 -12.50
C LYS A 78 -12.93 10.82 -12.88
N GLY A 79 -14.08 11.44 -12.58
CA GLY A 79 -15.39 10.82 -12.81
C GLY A 79 -15.63 9.57 -11.94
N ILE A 80 -14.96 9.48 -10.77
CA ILE A 80 -15.16 8.38 -9.83
C ILE A 80 -16.43 8.67 -9.02
N ASP A 81 -17.44 7.81 -9.13
CA ASP A 81 -18.69 7.94 -8.37
C ASP A 81 -18.51 7.53 -6.91
N LYS A 82 -17.72 8.33 -6.19
CA LYS A 82 -17.47 8.17 -4.74
C LYS A 82 -17.36 9.52 -4.07
N ARG A 83 -17.91 9.58 -2.85
CA ARG A 83 -17.78 10.73 -1.96
C ARG A 83 -17.50 10.26 -0.55
N PHE A 84 -16.39 10.70 0.01
CA PHE A 84 -15.97 10.38 1.37
C PHE A 84 -16.36 11.48 2.35
N THR A 85 -16.70 11.06 3.57
CA THR A 85 -17.01 11.93 4.71
C THR A 85 -15.88 11.92 5.73
N LEU A 86 -15.91 12.83 6.70
CA LEU A 86 -14.94 12.82 7.80
C LEU A 86 -15.06 11.58 8.69
N ALA A 87 -16.26 10.97 8.77
CA ALA A 87 -16.49 9.74 9.51
C ALA A 87 -15.79 8.52 8.86
N ASP A 88 -15.65 8.52 7.53
CA ASP A 88 -15.06 7.42 6.77
C ASP A 88 -13.57 7.18 7.08
N ARG A 89 -12.88 8.17 7.68
CA ARG A 89 -11.49 8.04 8.14
C ARG A 89 -11.31 6.96 9.22
N LYS A 90 -12.36 6.57 9.92
CA LYS A 90 -12.34 5.47 10.90
C LYS A 90 -12.60 4.09 10.28
N ASN A 91 -13.07 4.05 9.05
CA ASN A 91 -13.30 2.81 8.34
C ASN A 91 -12.01 2.40 7.60
N PRO A 92 -11.40 1.24 7.96
CA PRO A 92 -10.13 0.81 7.35
C PRO A 92 -10.21 0.65 5.83
N ARG A 93 -11.29 0.10 5.32
CA ARG A 93 -11.49 -0.11 3.88
C ARG A 93 -11.58 1.23 3.13
N LYS A 94 -12.40 2.17 3.64
CA LYS A 94 -12.53 3.51 3.04
C LYS A 94 -11.23 4.31 3.16
N SER A 95 -10.47 4.13 4.23
CA SER A 95 -9.14 4.73 4.38
C SER A 95 -8.17 4.22 3.31
N ALA A 96 -8.17 2.90 3.03
CA ALA A 96 -7.37 2.32 1.95
C ALA A 96 -7.82 2.85 0.57
N GLU A 97 -9.13 2.94 0.31
CA GLU A 97 -9.65 3.52 -0.94
C GLU A 97 -9.17 4.95 -1.13
N MET A 98 -9.28 5.81 -0.10
CA MET A 98 -8.77 7.19 -0.15
C MET A 98 -7.28 7.26 -0.43
N PHE A 99 -6.49 6.38 0.20
CA PHE A 99 -5.04 6.29 -0.03
C PHE A 99 -4.73 5.98 -1.49
N TRP A 100 -5.35 4.93 -2.06
CA TRP A 100 -5.04 4.51 -3.42
C TRP A 100 -5.53 5.50 -4.47
N ILE A 101 -6.70 6.11 -4.30
CA ILE A 101 -7.19 7.20 -5.18
C ILE A 101 -6.18 8.36 -5.20
N TYR A 102 -5.67 8.77 -4.04
CA TYR A 102 -4.64 9.80 -3.93
C TYR A 102 -3.34 9.39 -4.63
N GLN A 103 -2.86 8.18 -4.38
CA GLN A 103 -1.62 7.68 -4.97
C GLN A 103 -1.71 7.57 -6.49
N GLU A 104 -2.82 7.08 -7.01
CA GLU A 104 -3.03 6.96 -8.46
C GLU A 104 -3.07 8.30 -9.17
N PHE A 105 -3.59 9.32 -8.51
CA PHE A 105 -3.65 10.67 -9.07
C PHE A 105 -2.28 11.36 -9.09
N TYR A 106 -1.53 11.26 -7.99
CA TYR A 106 -0.26 11.98 -7.84
C TYR A 106 0.98 11.19 -8.26
N ASN A 107 0.83 9.93 -8.63
CA ASN A 107 1.90 9.06 -9.10
C ASN A 107 1.45 8.26 -10.34
N PRO A 108 1.00 8.91 -11.42
CA PRO A 108 0.45 8.22 -12.60
C PRO A 108 1.50 7.35 -13.30
N ASP A 109 2.77 7.75 -13.23
CA ASP A 109 3.87 7.11 -13.94
C ASP A 109 4.49 5.93 -13.16
N LEU A 110 4.06 5.70 -11.90
CA LEU A 110 4.58 4.57 -11.14
C LEU A 110 4.02 3.26 -11.68
N ASN A 111 4.93 2.38 -12.07
CA ASN A 111 4.57 1.05 -12.58
C ASN A 111 3.81 0.26 -11.51
N ARG A 112 2.55 -0.04 -11.79
CA ARG A 112 1.66 -0.75 -10.86
C ARG A 112 2.04 -2.22 -10.68
N ASP A 113 2.74 -2.78 -11.66
CA ASP A 113 3.09 -4.19 -11.69
C ASP A 113 4.46 -4.47 -11.05
N SER A 114 5.26 -3.42 -10.78
CA SER A 114 6.59 -3.54 -10.20
C SER A 114 6.99 -2.28 -9.43
N LEU A 115 6.53 -2.15 -8.18
CA LEU A 115 6.95 -1.05 -7.31
C LEU A 115 8.37 -1.27 -6.79
N SER A 116 9.30 -0.39 -7.15
CA SER A 116 10.62 -0.32 -6.55
C SER A 116 10.58 0.31 -5.15
N LYS A 117 11.65 0.14 -4.37
CA LYS A 117 11.78 0.82 -3.06
C LYS A 117 11.76 2.34 -3.21
N HIS A 118 12.29 2.87 -4.31
CA HIS A 118 12.26 4.30 -4.63
C HIS A 118 10.82 4.79 -4.87
N ASP A 119 10.01 4.03 -5.61
CA ASP A 119 8.60 4.36 -5.85
C ASP A 119 7.82 4.40 -4.54
N MET A 120 8.05 3.40 -3.67
CA MET A 120 7.44 3.35 -2.34
C MET A 120 7.87 4.55 -1.46
N GLU A 121 9.13 5.02 -1.56
CA GLU A 121 9.58 6.25 -0.89
C GLU A 121 8.80 7.46 -1.38
N ILE A 122 8.68 7.63 -2.69
CA ILE A 122 7.93 8.75 -3.29
C ILE A 122 6.49 8.74 -2.79
N MET A 123 5.82 7.58 -2.86
CA MET A 123 4.42 7.42 -2.43
C MET A 123 4.24 7.73 -0.95
N ALA A 124 5.06 7.17 -0.07
CA ALA A 124 4.98 7.40 1.36
C ALA A 124 5.24 8.87 1.72
N ARG A 125 6.22 9.51 1.09
CA ARG A 125 6.56 10.91 1.35
C ARG A 125 5.53 11.88 0.81
N LYS A 126 4.90 11.58 -0.34
CA LYS A 126 3.76 12.35 -0.84
C LYS A 126 2.54 12.20 0.07
N TRP A 127 2.28 11.01 0.61
CA TRP A 127 1.22 10.82 1.59
C TRP A 127 1.39 11.71 2.82
N ASN A 128 2.59 11.71 3.39
CA ASN A 128 2.89 12.47 4.61
C ASN A 128 3.00 13.99 4.39
N GLY A 129 3.57 14.42 3.26
CA GLY A 129 3.94 15.82 2.99
C GLY A 129 3.13 16.52 1.90
N GLY A 130 2.09 15.88 1.33
CA GLY A 130 1.33 16.40 0.18
C GLY A 130 2.01 16.09 -1.16
N PRO A 131 1.46 16.56 -2.29
CA PRO A 131 1.93 16.23 -3.64
C PRO A 131 3.43 16.38 -3.86
N GLU A 132 4.04 17.41 -3.29
CA GLU A 132 5.48 17.68 -3.36
C GLU A 132 6.26 17.10 -2.15
N GLY A 133 5.64 16.23 -1.37
CA GLY A 133 6.22 15.66 -0.16
C GLY A 133 7.57 14.96 -0.39
N HIS A 134 7.74 14.29 -1.52
CA HIS A 134 8.97 13.59 -1.90
C HIS A 134 10.19 14.51 -2.03
N ARG A 135 9.99 15.81 -2.28
CA ARG A 135 11.06 16.84 -2.36
C ARG A 135 11.39 17.46 -1.00
N LYS A 136 10.51 17.36 -0.01
CA LYS A 136 10.67 18.01 1.30
C LYS A 136 11.64 17.26 2.20
N LYS A 137 12.62 17.96 2.80
CA LYS A 137 13.54 17.36 3.80
C LYS A 137 12.79 16.78 5.01
N ALA A 138 11.72 17.46 5.46
CA ALA A 138 10.93 17.05 6.62
C ALA A 138 10.33 15.63 6.51
N THR A 139 9.97 15.19 5.29
CA THR A 139 9.39 13.86 5.08
C THR A 139 10.41 12.72 5.05
N LYS A 140 11.71 13.02 5.00
CA LYS A 140 12.78 11.98 5.06
C LYS A 140 12.73 11.18 6.37
N LYS A 141 12.46 11.85 7.49
CA LYS A 141 12.31 11.19 8.81
C LYS A 141 11.11 10.24 8.82
N TYR A 142 10.02 10.61 8.16
CA TYR A 142 8.85 9.77 7.99
C TYR A 142 9.20 8.50 7.17
N TRP A 143 9.82 8.69 6.00
CA TRP A 143 10.27 7.58 5.18
C TRP A 143 11.20 6.60 5.93
N LYS A 144 12.13 7.11 6.73
CA LYS A 144 13.02 6.26 7.54
C LYS A 144 12.22 5.31 8.44
N LYS A 145 11.09 5.76 9.02
CA LYS A 145 10.21 4.91 9.84
C LYS A 145 9.47 3.88 8.98
N VAL A 146 8.89 4.33 7.86
CA VAL A 146 8.14 3.45 6.94
C VAL A 146 9.08 2.39 6.36
N SER A 147 10.26 2.76 5.87
CA SER A 147 11.21 1.82 5.26
C SER A 147 11.74 0.78 6.24
N LYS A 148 11.91 1.16 7.53
CA LYS A 148 12.27 0.19 8.57
C LYS A 148 11.17 -0.87 8.74
N ARG A 149 9.89 -0.44 8.83
CA ARG A 149 8.77 -1.38 8.96
C ARG A 149 8.60 -2.21 7.70
N LEU A 150 8.76 -1.61 6.53
CA LEU A 150 8.69 -2.28 5.23
C LEU A 150 9.71 -3.42 5.13
N ASN A 151 10.95 -3.21 5.55
CA ASN A 151 11.95 -4.28 5.54
C ASN A 151 11.53 -5.45 6.47
N ILE A 152 10.99 -5.17 7.65
CA ILE A 152 10.46 -6.19 8.56
C ILE A 152 9.32 -6.97 7.89
N GLU A 153 8.34 -6.28 7.29
CA GLU A 153 7.23 -6.92 6.58
C GLU A 153 7.70 -7.83 5.42
N LEU A 154 8.72 -7.38 4.68
CA LEU A 154 9.31 -8.17 3.60
C LEU A 154 10.01 -9.43 4.14
N GLU A 155 10.75 -9.31 5.23
CA GLU A 155 11.41 -10.44 5.89
C GLU A 155 10.38 -11.43 6.46
N GLU A 156 9.36 -10.95 7.20
CA GLU A 156 8.27 -11.77 7.75
C GLU A 156 7.53 -12.55 6.66
N ARG A 157 7.40 -11.98 5.46
CA ARG A 157 6.79 -12.64 4.30
C ARG A 157 7.76 -13.46 3.45
N ASN A 158 9.04 -13.59 3.85
CA ASN A 158 10.10 -14.23 3.07
C ASN A 158 10.30 -13.64 1.66
N LEU A 159 9.99 -12.35 1.49
CA LEU A 159 10.05 -11.65 0.21
C LEU A 159 11.31 -10.80 0.04
N ALA A 160 12.18 -10.71 1.04
CA ALA A 160 13.37 -9.85 1.03
C ALA A 160 14.43 -10.28 0.00
N LYS A 161 14.36 -11.53 -0.48
CA LYS A 161 15.28 -12.13 -1.45
C LYS A 161 14.72 -12.14 -2.88
N MET A 162 13.54 -11.60 -3.10
CA MET A 162 12.89 -11.45 -4.41
C MET A 162 13.20 -10.06 -5.00
#